data_151020470a2e8c6e7dd1f1a8cff6e805
#
_entry.id   151020470a2e8c6e7dd1f1a8cff6e805
#
_cell.length_a   1.000
_cell.length_b   1.000
_cell.length_c   1.000
_cell.angle_alpha   90.00
_cell.angle_beta   90.00
_cell.angle_gamma   90.00
#
_symmetry.space_group_name_H-M   'P 1'
#
loop_
_entity.id
_entity.type
_entity.pdbx_description
1 polymer ?
#
loop_
_entity_poly.entity_id
_entity_poly.type
_entity_poly.pdbx_seq_one_letter_code
_entity_poly.pdbx_strand_id
1 'polypeptide(L)'
;MNKNIFYIALIMFCFSSANAETNRQFEPAPKDENGRYTNQDPNWSKSSTGINIGFLLRRFGTVLRDYQGLPKHVANNGEWLRANHEKSTVTWVGHSTLLVQIDGVNFLTDPMWSKTASPIPPIGPRRLVKLGLTIEDLPPIDFVVISHNHYDHMDVPTLKKLFAINPDTIFFVPMDNAKLLSKNGIKNIQQMDWGESIEFNNLVIHCLPSQHWSKRSLTDTNKSGWASWAMTSVSKRFYFAGDTGYFDGFKKIGDALGPFDLAAMPIGAYLPQAMMQSSHMDPEQAVQATLDIQAAKAMAIHFGTFDLADEPISEPPRRFKQAAREQLGKKNSWVLAIGETREF
;
A
#
# COMPACT_ATOMS: atom_id res chain seq x y z
N MET A 1 23.57 -51.16 -19.40
CA MET A 1 22.83 -50.12 -20.15
C MET A 1 21.49 -49.88 -19.42
N ASN A 2 21.44 -48.97 -18.47
CA ASN A 2 20.21 -48.61 -17.77
C ASN A 2 19.87 -47.18 -18.19
N LYS A 3 18.76 -47.03 -18.91
CA LYS A 3 18.19 -45.73 -19.25
C LYS A 3 17.25 -45.27 -18.13
N ASN A 4 17.71 -44.30 -17.35
CA ASN A 4 16.83 -43.57 -16.42
C ASN A 4 16.01 -42.57 -17.22
N ILE A 5 14.71 -42.81 -17.31
CA ILE A 5 13.72 -41.87 -17.85
C ILE A 5 13.26 -40.99 -16.72
N PHE A 6 13.65 -39.69 -16.73
CA PHE A 6 13.10 -38.66 -15.86
C PHE A 6 11.72 -38.27 -16.38
N TYR A 7 10.67 -38.57 -15.64
CA TYR A 7 9.35 -38.01 -15.85
C TYR A 7 9.31 -36.60 -15.26
N ILE A 8 9.25 -35.60 -16.12
CA ILE A 8 8.91 -34.24 -15.74
C ILE A 8 7.38 -34.21 -15.64
N ALA A 9 6.86 -34.14 -14.43
CA ALA A 9 5.45 -33.91 -14.23
C ALA A 9 5.14 -32.42 -14.51
N LEU A 10 4.56 -32.16 -15.67
CA LEU A 10 4.00 -30.86 -16.03
C LEU A 10 2.67 -30.69 -15.28
N ILE A 11 2.69 -29.97 -14.15
CA ILE A 11 1.46 -29.60 -13.44
C ILE A 11 0.81 -28.47 -14.22
N MET A 12 -0.14 -28.82 -15.11
CA MET A 12 -1.08 -27.86 -15.67
C MET A 12 -2.07 -27.43 -14.58
N PHE A 13 -1.96 -26.24 -14.09
CA PHE A 13 -3.03 -25.59 -13.34
C PHE A 13 -4.16 -25.27 -14.32
N CYS A 14 -5.16 -26.15 -14.41
CA CYS A 14 -6.44 -25.83 -15.02
C CYS A 14 -7.19 -24.88 -14.08
N PHE A 15 -7.21 -23.58 -14.40
CA PHE A 15 -8.18 -22.67 -13.80
C PHE A 15 -9.58 -23.08 -14.30
N SER A 16 -10.28 -23.85 -13.50
CA SER A 16 -11.70 -24.10 -13.66
C SER A 16 -12.41 -22.79 -13.32
N SER A 17 -13.06 -22.19 -14.30
CA SER A 17 -14.04 -21.11 -14.09
C SER A 17 -15.30 -21.72 -13.48
N ALA A 18 -15.25 -22.09 -12.21
CA ALA A 18 -16.45 -22.31 -11.43
C ALA A 18 -17.02 -20.93 -11.09
N ASN A 19 -18.26 -20.68 -11.48
CA ASN A 19 -19.10 -19.62 -10.93
C ASN A 19 -19.25 -19.87 -9.42
N ALA A 20 -18.27 -19.44 -8.64
CA ALA A 20 -18.44 -19.32 -7.20
C ALA A 20 -19.37 -18.11 -7.02
N GLU A 21 -20.58 -18.34 -6.52
CA GLU A 21 -21.30 -17.31 -5.78
C GLU A 21 -20.35 -16.90 -4.66
N THR A 22 -19.60 -15.83 -4.90
CA THR A 22 -18.69 -15.27 -3.93
C THR A 22 -19.56 -14.75 -2.80
N ASN A 23 -19.43 -15.36 -1.63
CA ASN A 23 -20.00 -14.85 -0.39
C ASN A 23 -19.24 -13.56 -0.06
N ARG A 24 -19.50 -12.49 -0.84
CA ARG A 24 -18.81 -11.20 -0.75
C ARG A 24 -19.20 -10.57 0.57
N GLN A 25 -18.21 -10.36 1.42
CA GLN A 25 -18.38 -9.71 2.71
C GLN A 25 -18.50 -8.18 2.59
N PHE A 26 -18.10 -7.64 1.43
CA PHE A 26 -18.18 -6.22 1.10
C PHE A 26 -18.77 -6.05 -0.30
N GLU A 27 -19.57 -5.00 -0.47
CA GLU A 27 -20.09 -4.62 -1.79
C GLU A 27 -18.95 -4.22 -2.73
N PRO A 28 -19.08 -4.50 -4.03
CA PRO A 28 -18.14 -4.02 -5.05
C PRO A 28 -17.95 -2.51 -4.99
N ALA A 29 -16.83 -2.02 -5.51
CA ALA A 29 -16.57 -0.60 -5.60
C ALA A 29 -17.66 0.10 -6.45
N PRO A 30 -18.39 1.07 -5.88
CA PRO A 30 -19.48 1.72 -6.60
C PRO A 30 -18.96 2.58 -7.75
N LYS A 31 -19.82 2.76 -8.78
CA LYS A 31 -19.53 3.64 -9.91
C LYS A 31 -20.68 4.66 -10.09
N ASP A 32 -20.32 5.87 -10.53
CA ASP A 32 -21.28 6.89 -10.90
C ASP A 32 -21.92 6.58 -12.28
N GLU A 33 -22.84 7.43 -12.70
CA GLU A 33 -23.55 7.35 -14.00
C GLU A 33 -22.60 7.41 -15.23
N ASN A 34 -21.39 7.91 -15.05
CA ASN A 34 -20.36 7.98 -16.08
C ASN A 34 -19.39 6.79 -16.03
N GLY A 35 -19.69 5.80 -15.21
CA GLY A 35 -18.86 4.61 -15.02
C GLY A 35 -17.55 4.86 -14.27
N ARG A 36 -17.43 5.96 -13.53
CA ARG A 36 -16.27 6.29 -12.70
C ARG A 36 -16.45 5.73 -11.30
N TYR A 37 -15.39 5.21 -10.72
CA TYR A 37 -15.42 4.72 -9.35
C TYR A 37 -15.72 5.84 -8.36
N THR A 38 -16.48 5.52 -7.32
CA THR A 38 -16.84 6.42 -6.22
C THR A 38 -16.54 5.75 -4.88
N ASN A 39 -16.59 6.53 -3.80
CA ASN A 39 -16.48 5.99 -2.45
C ASN A 39 -17.82 5.44 -1.94
N GLN A 40 -17.79 4.67 -0.85
CA GLN A 40 -19.02 4.11 -0.25
C GLN A 40 -19.95 5.20 0.31
N ASP A 41 -19.39 6.28 0.84
CA ASP A 41 -20.18 7.43 1.27
C ASP A 41 -20.67 8.22 0.04
N PRO A 42 -21.97 8.24 -0.25
CA PRO A 42 -22.52 8.97 -1.40
C PRO A 42 -22.34 10.49 -1.28
N ASN A 43 -22.13 11.00 -0.07
CA ASN A 43 -21.85 12.42 0.17
C ASN A 43 -20.36 12.75 0.06
N TRP A 44 -19.51 11.73 -0.13
CA TRP A 44 -18.09 11.98 -0.33
C TRP A 44 -17.89 12.83 -1.58
N SER A 45 -17.33 13.99 -1.40
CA SER A 45 -16.81 14.77 -2.51
C SER A 45 -15.33 14.96 -2.30
N LYS A 46 -14.56 14.72 -3.35
CA LYS A 46 -13.22 15.29 -3.40
C LYS A 46 -13.38 16.77 -3.15
N SER A 47 -12.72 17.28 -2.10
CA SER A 47 -12.79 18.71 -1.78
C SER A 47 -12.76 19.55 -3.07
N SER A 48 -13.85 20.27 -3.33
CA SER A 48 -14.07 21.03 -4.56
C SER A 48 -13.23 22.30 -4.66
N THR A 49 -12.31 22.49 -3.72
CA THR A 49 -11.28 23.50 -3.84
C THR A 49 -10.45 23.14 -5.06
N GLY A 50 -10.84 23.66 -6.23
CA GLY A 50 -10.07 23.55 -7.46
C GLY A 50 -8.60 23.86 -7.16
N ILE A 51 -7.69 23.60 -8.08
CA ILE A 51 -6.25 23.81 -7.90
C ILE A 51 -6.06 25.10 -7.10
N ASN A 52 -5.84 24.95 -5.78
CA ASN A 52 -5.65 26.12 -4.91
C ASN A 52 -4.30 26.71 -5.30
N ILE A 53 -4.34 27.82 -6.03
CA ILE A 53 -3.12 28.52 -6.49
C ILE A 53 -2.19 28.77 -5.32
N GLY A 54 -2.72 29.09 -4.15
CA GLY A 54 -1.94 29.23 -2.92
C GLY A 54 -1.23 27.95 -2.49
N PHE A 55 -1.89 26.79 -2.62
CA PHE A 55 -1.25 25.49 -2.37
C PHE A 55 -0.13 25.23 -3.39
N LEU A 56 -0.38 25.45 -4.68
CA LEU A 56 0.66 25.30 -5.71
C LEU A 56 1.84 26.25 -5.47
N LEU A 57 1.59 27.53 -5.16
CA LEU A 57 2.67 28.49 -4.87
C LEU A 57 3.49 28.07 -3.65
N ARG A 58 2.82 27.59 -2.58
CA ARG A 58 3.54 27.02 -1.43
C ARG A 58 4.36 25.79 -1.81
N ARG A 59 3.85 24.93 -2.71
CA ARG A 59 4.58 23.74 -3.20
C ARG A 59 5.78 24.12 -4.07
N PHE A 60 5.72 25.16 -4.88
CA PHE A 60 6.88 25.71 -5.59
C PHE A 60 7.94 26.29 -4.61
N GLY A 61 7.49 26.86 -3.49
CA GLY A 61 8.37 27.36 -2.43
C GLY A 61 9.04 26.25 -1.60
N THR A 62 8.62 25.01 -1.71
CA THR A 62 9.16 23.89 -0.91
C THR A 62 10.63 23.55 -1.22
N VAL A 63 11.16 24.01 -2.33
CA VAL A 63 12.61 23.92 -2.64
C VAL A 63 13.47 24.54 -1.55
N LEU A 64 12.90 25.45 -0.74
CA LEU A 64 13.57 26.14 0.38
C LEU A 64 13.13 25.62 1.76
N ARG A 65 12.31 24.56 1.85
CA ARG A 65 11.90 24.01 3.16
C ARG A 65 13.09 23.35 3.85
N ASP A 66 13.20 23.64 5.13
CA ASP A 66 14.09 22.91 6.03
C ASP A 66 13.43 21.56 6.35
N TYR A 67 14.00 20.48 5.82
CA TYR A 67 13.54 19.12 6.04
C TYR A 67 14.10 18.53 7.35
N GLN A 68 13.89 19.20 8.46
CA GLN A 68 14.22 18.65 9.77
C GLN A 68 13.27 17.51 10.14
N GLY A 69 13.80 16.50 10.83
CA GLY A 69 13.00 15.38 11.33
C GLY A 69 12.64 14.33 10.30
N LEU A 70 13.41 14.21 9.21
CA LEU A 70 13.29 13.09 8.28
C LEU A 70 13.42 11.75 9.04
N PRO A 71 12.75 10.70 8.57
CA PRO A 71 12.88 9.35 9.12
C PRO A 71 14.35 8.93 9.21
N LYS A 72 14.70 8.30 10.33
CA LYS A 72 16.02 7.68 10.48
C LYS A 72 16.20 6.60 9.41
N HIS A 73 17.44 6.33 9.05
CA HIS A 73 17.80 5.27 8.12
C HIS A 73 18.69 4.25 8.81
N VAL A 74 18.39 2.97 8.61
CA VAL A 74 19.18 1.83 9.04
C VAL A 74 19.66 1.08 7.80
N ALA A 75 20.94 0.77 7.75
CA ALA A 75 21.45 -0.04 6.65
C ALA A 75 20.87 -1.44 6.72
N ASN A 76 20.34 -1.93 5.59
CA ASN A 76 19.80 -3.27 5.45
C ASN A 76 20.23 -3.81 4.07
N ASN A 77 21.01 -4.89 4.09
CA ASN A 77 21.50 -5.55 2.87
C ASN A 77 20.65 -6.74 2.45
N GLY A 78 19.51 -6.94 3.10
CA GLY A 78 18.56 -8.02 2.79
C GLY A 78 19.05 -9.43 3.09
N GLU A 79 20.28 -9.63 3.59
CA GLU A 79 20.84 -10.97 3.81
C GLU A 79 19.99 -11.81 4.77
N TRP A 80 19.64 -11.24 5.92
CA TRP A 80 18.76 -11.89 6.87
C TRP A 80 17.35 -12.13 6.29
N LEU A 81 16.83 -11.17 5.54
CA LEU A 81 15.49 -11.26 4.93
C LEU A 81 15.40 -12.38 3.89
N ARG A 82 16.48 -12.59 3.12
CA ARG A 82 16.55 -13.70 2.15
C ARG A 82 16.65 -15.07 2.82
N ALA A 83 17.19 -15.12 4.04
CA ALA A 83 17.31 -16.35 4.84
C ALA A 83 16.08 -16.61 5.74
N ASN A 84 15.18 -15.62 5.89
CA ASN A 84 14.02 -15.77 6.76
C ASN A 84 12.87 -16.49 6.05
N HIS A 85 12.51 -17.67 6.58
CA HIS A 85 11.37 -18.46 6.12
C HIS A 85 10.35 -18.75 7.24
N GLU A 86 10.65 -18.38 8.47
CA GLU A 86 9.87 -18.78 9.65
C GLU A 86 9.18 -17.58 10.32
N LYS A 87 9.86 -16.43 10.37
CA LYS A 87 9.39 -15.29 11.15
C LYS A 87 8.50 -14.37 10.32
N SER A 88 7.37 -13.96 10.90
CA SER A 88 6.52 -12.91 10.32
C SER A 88 7.13 -11.55 10.61
N THR A 89 7.52 -10.84 9.54
CA THR A 89 8.25 -9.57 9.65
C THR A 89 7.74 -8.53 8.68
N VAL A 90 7.96 -7.27 9.04
CA VAL A 90 7.77 -6.12 8.17
C VAL A 90 9.05 -5.29 8.13
N THR A 91 9.46 -4.89 6.92
CA THR A 91 10.59 -3.98 6.68
C THR A 91 10.08 -2.72 5.98
N TRP A 92 10.37 -1.55 6.54
CA TRP A 92 10.00 -0.28 5.89
C TRP A 92 11.04 0.12 4.86
N VAL A 93 10.70 -0.01 3.59
CA VAL A 93 11.58 0.40 2.47
C VAL A 93 11.52 1.92 2.25
N GLY A 94 10.36 2.51 2.55
CA GLY A 94 10.11 3.96 2.46
C GLY A 94 8.71 4.24 1.88
N HIS A 95 8.12 5.38 2.24
CA HIS A 95 6.76 5.78 1.87
C HIS A 95 5.73 4.72 2.29
N SER A 96 4.94 4.20 1.36
CA SER A 96 4.00 3.08 1.57
C SER A 96 4.56 1.73 1.12
N THR A 97 5.86 1.69 0.79
CA THR A 97 6.54 0.45 0.39
C THR A 97 7.02 -0.32 1.61
N LEU A 98 6.42 -1.48 1.80
CA LEU A 98 6.81 -2.46 2.82
C LEU A 98 7.22 -3.76 2.14
N LEU A 99 8.28 -4.40 2.65
CA LEU A 99 8.49 -5.83 2.45
C LEU A 99 7.90 -6.55 3.65
N VAL A 100 6.94 -7.43 3.41
CA VAL A 100 6.28 -8.23 4.44
C VAL A 100 6.55 -9.70 4.17
N GLN A 101 6.87 -10.43 5.23
CA GLN A 101 7.10 -11.87 5.19
C GLN A 101 6.14 -12.54 6.19
N ILE A 102 5.31 -13.47 5.73
CA ILE A 102 4.36 -14.23 6.56
C ILE A 102 4.34 -15.68 6.05
N ASP A 103 4.55 -16.64 6.94
CA ASP A 103 4.46 -18.08 6.66
C ASP A 103 5.26 -18.51 5.42
N GLY A 104 6.47 -17.95 5.26
CA GLY A 104 7.37 -18.22 4.14
C GLY A 104 7.03 -17.50 2.84
N VAL A 105 6.00 -16.65 2.82
CA VAL A 105 5.60 -15.84 1.65
C VAL A 105 6.15 -14.43 1.79
N ASN A 106 6.76 -13.90 0.72
CA ASN A 106 7.35 -12.57 0.65
C ASN A 106 6.54 -11.68 -0.29
N PHE A 107 6.06 -10.56 0.19
CA PHE A 107 5.30 -9.64 -0.66
C PHE A 107 5.65 -8.17 -0.41
N LEU A 108 5.36 -7.34 -1.42
CA LEU A 108 5.55 -5.90 -1.35
C LEU A 108 4.20 -5.17 -1.37
N THR A 109 4.13 -4.06 -0.65
CA THR A 109 3.04 -3.09 -0.78
C THR A 109 3.53 -1.86 -1.54
N ASP A 110 2.75 -1.34 -2.48
CA ASP A 110 2.98 -0.10 -3.23
C ASP A 110 4.46 0.17 -3.54
N PRO A 111 5.13 -0.69 -4.32
CA PRO A 111 6.57 -0.61 -4.52
C PRO A 111 6.97 0.63 -5.31
N MET A 112 7.69 1.53 -4.63
CA MET A 112 8.15 2.81 -5.14
C MET A 112 9.65 2.99 -4.90
N TRP A 113 10.48 2.76 -5.94
CA TRP A 113 11.95 2.94 -5.90
C TRP A 113 12.41 4.18 -6.67
N SER A 114 11.57 4.77 -7.51
CA SER A 114 11.91 5.96 -8.27
C SER A 114 12.27 7.15 -7.37
N LYS A 115 13.14 8.02 -7.90
CA LYS A 115 13.57 9.24 -7.20
C LYS A 115 12.50 10.34 -7.17
N THR A 116 11.48 10.23 -8.01
CA THR A 116 10.45 11.26 -8.18
C THR A 116 9.09 10.60 -8.42
N ALA A 117 8.08 11.00 -7.67
CA ALA A 117 6.69 10.58 -7.84
C ALA A 117 6.02 11.49 -8.87
N SER A 118 6.19 11.21 -10.17
CA SER A 118 5.76 12.14 -11.22
C SER A 118 5.59 11.46 -12.58
N PRO A 119 4.67 11.95 -13.43
CA PRO A 119 4.59 11.56 -14.83
C PRO A 119 5.78 12.03 -15.68
N ILE A 120 6.50 13.08 -15.25
CA ILE A 120 7.56 13.75 -16.01
C ILE A 120 8.79 13.98 -15.10
N PRO A 121 9.51 12.90 -14.72
CA PRO A 121 10.74 13.08 -13.95
C PRO A 121 11.77 13.93 -14.72
N PRO A 122 12.56 14.78 -14.04
CA PRO A 122 12.69 14.93 -12.58
C PRO A 122 11.75 15.97 -11.95
N ILE A 123 10.72 16.42 -12.66
CA ILE A 123 9.75 17.39 -12.16
C ILE A 123 8.74 16.67 -11.25
N GLY A 124 8.41 17.24 -10.09
CA GLY A 124 7.46 16.69 -9.11
C GLY A 124 8.10 16.36 -7.77
N PRO A 125 7.34 15.73 -6.85
CA PRO A 125 7.83 15.38 -5.52
C PRO A 125 9.05 14.47 -5.60
N ARG A 126 10.17 14.92 -5.02
CA ARG A 126 11.41 14.15 -4.98
C ARG A 126 11.52 13.37 -3.68
N ARG A 127 12.16 12.21 -3.77
CA ARG A 127 12.49 11.41 -2.60
C ARG A 127 13.49 12.15 -1.72
N LEU A 128 13.14 12.34 -0.45
CA LEU A 128 13.92 13.07 0.55
C LEU A 128 14.91 12.18 1.30
N VAL A 129 14.65 10.86 1.29
CA VAL A 129 15.40 9.88 2.09
C VAL A 129 15.94 8.76 1.21
N LYS A 130 17.00 8.10 1.67
CA LYS A 130 17.52 6.89 1.03
C LYS A 130 16.51 5.75 1.15
N LEU A 131 16.55 4.83 0.21
CA LEU A 131 15.77 3.58 0.26
C LEU A 131 16.28 2.68 1.39
N GLY A 132 15.39 1.95 2.03
CA GLY A 132 15.72 0.99 3.07
C GLY A 132 16.39 -0.27 2.55
N LEU A 133 16.02 -0.68 1.33
CA LEU A 133 16.57 -1.82 0.59
C LEU A 133 16.69 -1.45 -0.87
N THR A 134 17.70 -1.97 -1.56
CA THR A 134 17.70 -1.96 -3.03
C THR A 134 16.79 -3.09 -3.54
N ILE A 135 16.41 -3.05 -4.81
CA ILE A 135 15.60 -4.14 -5.38
C ILE A 135 16.41 -5.44 -5.41
N GLU A 136 17.72 -5.35 -5.59
CA GLU A 136 18.66 -6.45 -5.64
C GLU A 136 18.85 -7.13 -4.27
N ASP A 137 18.60 -6.42 -3.18
CA ASP A 137 18.69 -6.93 -1.81
C ASP A 137 17.41 -7.65 -1.34
N LEU A 138 16.32 -7.54 -2.11
CA LEU A 138 15.06 -8.20 -1.78
C LEU A 138 15.19 -9.73 -1.80
N PRO A 139 14.44 -10.46 -0.96
CA PRO A 139 14.18 -11.88 -1.21
C PRO A 139 13.36 -12.04 -2.50
N PRO A 140 13.24 -13.25 -3.06
CA PRO A 140 12.28 -13.53 -4.12
C PRO A 140 10.88 -13.06 -3.68
N ILE A 141 10.24 -12.23 -4.50
CA ILE A 141 8.93 -11.66 -4.20
C ILE A 141 7.85 -12.52 -4.86
N ASP A 142 6.97 -13.09 -4.05
CA ASP A 142 5.88 -13.93 -4.51
C ASP A 142 4.78 -13.08 -5.15
N PHE A 143 4.40 -11.99 -4.49
CA PHE A 143 3.42 -11.08 -5.05
C PHE A 143 3.61 -9.62 -4.59
N VAL A 144 2.93 -8.74 -5.28
CA VAL A 144 2.83 -7.30 -4.99
C VAL A 144 1.37 -6.94 -4.85
N VAL A 145 1.00 -6.17 -3.82
CA VAL A 145 -0.30 -5.51 -3.74
C VAL A 145 -0.14 -4.01 -4.02
N ILE A 146 -1.01 -3.44 -4.84
CA ILE A 146 -1.02 -2.03 -5.18
C ILE A 146 -2.34 -1.44 -4.73
N SER A 147 -2.30 -0.37 -3.92
CA SER A 147 -3.51 0.25 -3.40
C SER A 147 -4.27 1.05 -4.45
N HIS A 148 -3.58 1.84 -5.26
CA HIS A 148 -4.17 2.68 -6.30
C HIS A 148 -3.10 3.17 -7.29
N ASN A 149 -3.51 3.95 -8.28
CA ASN A 149 -2.63 4.29 -9.40
C ASN A 149 -1.89 5.64 -9.31
N HIS A 150 -1.87 6.33 -8.17
CA HIS A 150 -1.03 7.53 -8.04
C HIS A 150 0.45 7.20 -8.25
N TYR A 151 1.26 8.21 -8.61
CA TYR A 151 2.65 8.02 -9.01
C TYR A 151 3.58 7.61 -7.88
N ASP A 152 3.20 7.86 -6.64
CA ASP A 152 3.93 7.50 -5.42
C ASP A 152 3.56 6.11 -4.87
N HIS A 153 2.57 5.43 -5.48
CA HIS A 153 2.14 4.07 -5.14
C HIS A 153 2.35 3.08 -6.29
N MET A 154 1.89 3.40 -7.49
CA MET A 154 2.09 2.57 -8.68
C MET A 154 3.27 3.11 -9.51
N ASP A 155 4.48 2.80 -9.11
CA ASP A 155 5.72 3.18 -9.80
C ASP A 155 6.03 2.18 -10.93
N VAL A 156 5.55 2.47 -12.12
CA VAL A 156 5.69 1.58 -13.27
C VAL A 156 7.15 1.20 -13.56
N PRO A 157 8.16 2.09 -13.49
CA PRO A 157 9.56 1.68 -13.64
C PRO A 157 10.00 0.62 -12.64
N THR A 158 9.60 0.75 -11.37
CA THR A 158 9.88 -0.24 -10.32
C THR A 158 9.19 -1.57 -10.62
N LEU A 159 7.89 -1.55 -10.95
CA LEU A 159 7.12 -2.76 -11.23
C LEU A 159 7.69 -3.54 -12.43
N LYS A 160 8.12 -2.83 -13.48
CA LYS A 160 8.83 -3.44 -14.62
C LYS A 160 10.12 -4.13 -14.19
N LYS A 161 10.91 -3.50 -13.33
CA LYS A 161 12.16 -4.06 -12.83
C LYS A 161 11.92 -5.30 -11.97
N LEU A 162 10.93 -5.27 -11.07
CA LEU A 162 10.53 -6.42 -10.27
C LEU A 162 10.08 -7.59 -11.15
N PHE A 163 9.22 -7.34 -12.14
CA PHE A 163 8.77 -8.36 -13.08
C PHE A 163 9.92 -8.92 -13.93
N ALA A 164 10.89 -8.09 -14.32
CA ALA A 164 12.06 -8.56 -15.09
C ALA A 164 12.98 -9.45 -14.26
N ILE A 165 13.09 -9.22 -12.96
CA ILE A 165 13.90 -10.05 -12.03
C ILE A 165 13.19 -11.36 -11.72
N ASN A 166 11.89 -11.33 -11.44
CA ASN A 166 11.08 -12.52 -11.19
C ASN A 166 9.76 -12.43 -11.98
N PRO A 167 9.69 -13.04 -13.17
CA PRO A 167 8.47 -13.05 -13.99
C PRO A 167 7.29 -13.80 -13.36
N ASP A 168 7.52 -14.61 -12.33
CA ASP A 168 6.47 -15.35 -11.62
C ASP A 168 5.76 -14.50 -10.57
N THR A 169 6.33 -13.34 -10.19
CA THR A 169 5.68 -12.40 -9.28
C THR A 169 4.29 -12.00 -9.78
N ILE A 170 3.27 -12.16 -8.92
CA ILE A 170 1.88 -11.75 -9.23
C ILE A 170 1.65 -10.31 -8.75
N PHE A 171 1.02 -9.48 -9.59
CA PHE A 171 0.67 -8.10 -9.25
C PHE A 171 -0.83 -7.99 -9.03
N PHE A 172 -1.25 -7.93 -7.75
CA PHE A 172 -2.63 -7.69 -7.37
C PHE A 172 -2.92 -6.19 -7.42
N VAL A 173 -3.93 -5.82 -8.17
CA VAL A 173 -4.32 -4.42 -8.39
C VAL A 173 -5.84 -4.26 -8.31
N PRO A 174 -6.35 -3.11 -7.86
CA PRO A 174 -7.78 -2.82 -7.95
C PRO A 174 -8.24 -2.76 -9.41
N MET A 175 -9.53 -2.93 -9.65
CA MET A 175 -10.14 -2.95 -10.96
C MET A 175 -9.69 -1.81 -11.87
N ASP A 176 -9.61 -2.08 -13.18
CA ASP A 176 -9.24 -1.16 -14.26
C ASP A 176 -7.79 -0.61 -14.21
N ASN A 177 -6.90 -1.20 -13.38
CA ASN A 177 -5.47 -0.87 -13.33
C ASN A 177 -4.59 -1.79 -14.20
N ALA A 178 -5.03 -3.01 -14.53
CA ALA A 178 -4.22 -3.99 -15.26
C ALA A 178 -3.79 -3.50 -16.65
N LYS A 179 -4.64 -2.72 -17.32
CA LYS A 179 -4.33 -2.18 -18.65
C LYS A 179 -3.07 -1.32 -18.67
N LEU A 180 -2.82 -0.56 -17.59
CA LEU A 180 -1.61 0.25 -17.47
C LEU A 180 -0.38 -0.64 -17.33
N LEU A 181 -0.44 -1.66 -16.50
CA LEU A 181 0.68 -2.58 -16.26
C LEU A 181 0.98 -3.43 -17.49
N SER A 182 -0.04 -4.01 -18.13
CA SER A 182 0.12 -4.85 -19.32
C SER A 182 0.72 -4.08 -20.51
N LYS A 183 0.32 -2.82 -20.73
CA LYS A 183 0.94 -1.92 -21.72
C LYS A 183 2.43 -1.68 -21.47
N ASN A 184 2.88 -1.86 -20.23
CA ASN A 184 4.27 -1.72 -19.84
C ASN A 184 5.02 -3.05 -19.76
N GLY A 185 4.43 -4.13 -20.27
CA GLY A 185 5.07 -5.45 -20.43
C GLY A 185 4.96 -6.36 -19.20
N ILE A 186 4.23 -5.97 -18.17
CA ILE A 186 3.96 -6.80 -16.99
C ILE A 186 2.80 -7.74 -17.34
N LYS A 187 2.93 -9.05 -17.07
CA LYS A 187 1.97 -10.07 -17.54
C LYS A 187 1.18 -10.73 -16.41
N ASN A 188 1.81 -11.01 -15.28
CA ASN A 188 1.15 -11.66 -14.13
C ASN A 188 0.36 -10.65 -13.32
N ILE A 189 -0.81 -10.24 -13.81
CA ILE A 189 -1.64 -9.23 -13.19
C ILE A 189 -2.98 -9.84 -12.81
N GLN A 190 -3.34 -9.71 -11.55
CA GLN A 190 -4.65 -10.09 -11.02
C GLN A 190 -5.40 -8.83 -10.58
N GLN A 191 -6.50 -8.52 -11.27
CA GLN A 191 -7.41 -7.47 -10.82
C GLN A 191 -8.39 -8.02 -9.81
N MET A 192 -8.68 -7.22 -8.78
CA MET A 192 -9.66 -7.54 -7.76
C MET A 192 -10.55 -6.35 -7.45
N ASP A 193 -11.82 -6.61 -7.16
CA ASP A 193 -12.77 -5.63 -6.67
C ASP A 193 -12.93 -5.74 -5.15
N TRP A 194 -13.52 -4.72 -4.53
CA TRP A 194 -13.82 -4.77 -3.11
C TRP A 194 -14.68 -6.00 -2.76
N GLY A 195 -14.34 -6.63 -1.66
CA GLY A 195 -14.98 -7.86 -1.18
C GLY A 195 -14.50 -9.14 -1.85
N GLU A 196 -13.63 -9.07 -2.85
CA GLU A 196 -13.01 -10.26 -3.42
C GLU A 196 -11.81 -10.73 -2.61
N SER A 197 -11.61 -12.03 -2.58
CA SER A 197 -10.45 -12.66 -1.95
C SER A 197 -9.90 -13.80 -2.81
N ILE A 198 -8.61 -14.05 -2.70
CA ILE A 198 -7.89 -15.10 -3.43
C ILE A 198 -6.99 -15.83 -2.46
N GLU A 199 -7.04 -17.16 -2.49
CA GLU A 199 -6.07 -18.00 -1.79
C GLU A 199 -4.74 -18.00 -2.55
N PHE A 200 -3.66 -17.77 -1.82
CA PHE A 200 -2.30 -17.82 -2.32
C PHE A 200 -1.40 -18.52 -1.29
N ASN A 201 -0.97 -19.75 -1.61
CA ASN A 201 -0.25 -20.60 -0.66
C ASN A 201 -0.98 -20.71 0.69
N ASN A 202 -0.35 -20.27 1.78
CA ASN A 202 -0.92 -20.30 3.13
C ASN A 202 -1.66 -18.98 3.50
N LEU A 203 -1.80 -18.05 2.55
CA LEU A 203 -2.44 -16.76 2.75
C LEU A 203 -3.76 -16.67 1.99
N VAL A 204 -4.67 -15.87 2.52
CA VAL A 204 -5.80 -15.33 1.77
C VAL A 204 -5.56 -13.84 1.60
N ILE A 205 -5.56 -13.36 0.36
CA ILE A 205 -5.40 -11.96 -0.03
C ILE A 205 -6.79 -11.38 -0.24
N HIS A 206 -7.13 -10.34 0.51
CA HIS A 206 -8.43 -9.67 0.45
C HIS A 206 -8.28 -8.27 -0.13
N CYS A 207 -9.09 -7.93 -1.14
CA CYS A 207 -9.25 -6.59 -1.66
C CYS A 207 -10.42 -5.91 -0.93
N LEU A 208 -10.15 -4.79 -0.25
CA LEU A 208 -11.06 -4.18 0.71
C LEU A 208 -11.34 -2.71 0.37
N PRO A 209 -12.48 -2.17 0.81
CA PRO A 209 -12.79 -0.76 0.63
C PRO A 209 -11.75 0.16 1.26
N SER A 210 -11.49 1.29 0.60
CA SER A 210 -10.81 2.45 1.17
C SER A 210 -11.46 3.72 0.64
N GLN A 211 -11.24 4.86 1.31
CA GLN A 211 -11.83 6.14 0.93
C GLN A 211 -10.78 7.02 0.27
N HIS A 212 -10.66 6.89 -1.06
CA HIS A 212 -9.64 7.58 -1.83
C HIS A 212 -10.12 7.96 -3.24
N TRP A 213 -9.22 8.09 -4.18
CA TRP A 213 -9.46 8.39 -5.58
C TRP A 213 -8.27 7.94 -6.44
N SER A 214 -8.45 7.95 -7.75
CA SER A 214 -7.40 7.56 -8.70
C SER A 214 -7.21 8.59 -9.81
N LYS A 215 -5.98 8.77 -10.26
CA LYS A 215 -5.63 9.63 -11.40
C LYS A 215 -4.17 9.44 -11.82
N ARG A 216 -3.92 9.38 -13.14
CA ARG A 216 -2.57 9.43 -13.73
C ARG A 216 -2.47 10.41 -14.90
N SER A 217 -3.58 10.82 -15.46
CA SER A 217 -3.63 11.76 -16.61
C SER A 217 -4.64 12.87 -16.37
N LEU A 218 -4.76 13.79 -17.31
CA LEU A 218 -5.72 14.88 -17.20
C LEU A 218 -7.19 14.41 -17.30
N THR A 219 -7.45 13.23 -17.90
CA THR A 219 -8.79 12.79 -18.28
C THR A 219 -9.25 11.49 -17.62
N ASP A 220 -8.43 10.89 -16.74
CA ASP A 220 -8.69 9.56 -16.19
C ASP A 220 -9.06 9.53 -14.70
N THR A 221 -9.41 10.69 -14.12
CA THR A 221 -9.86 10.75 -12.72
C THR A 221 -10.94 9.69 -12.46
N ASN A 222 -10.68 8.82 -11.46
CA ASN A 222 -11.57 7.75 -11.02
C ASN A 222 -11.99 6.74 -12.11
N LYS A 223 -11.20 6.59 -13.18
CA LYS A 223 -11.41 5.53 -14.18
C LYS A 223 -10.81 4.19 -13.77
N SER A 224 -10.03 4.16 -12.71
CA SER A 224 -9.48 2.93 -12.10
C SER A 224 -9.85 2.91 -10.63
N GLY A 225 -10.02 1.71 -10.07
CA GLY A 225 -10.33 1.49 -8.66
C GLY A 225 -9.15 1.79 -7.74
N TRP A 226 -9.43 1.81 -6.46
CA TRP A 226 -8.49 1.87 -5.33
C TRP A 226 -8.94 0.88 -4.27
N ALA A 227 -8.02 0.46 -3.39
CA ALA A 227 -8.32 -0.52 -2.34
C ALA A 227 -7.35 -0.41 -1.18
N SER A 228 -7.79 -0.89 -0.01
CA SER A 228 -6.92 -1.42 1.02
C SER A 228 -6.80 -2.94 0.87
N TRP A 229 -5.83 -3.54 1.54
CA TRP A 229 -5.55 -4.96 1.42
C TRP A 229 -5.41 -5.62 2.79
N ALA A 230 -5.91 -6.84 2.93
CA ALA A 230 -5.58 -7.67 4.07
C ALA A 230 -4.98 -8.99 3.58
N MET A 231 -3.96 -9.46 4.27
CA MET A 231 -3.38 -10.78 4.12
C MET A 231 -3.61 -11.54 5.43
N THR A 232 -4.36 -12.64 5.33
CA THR A 232 -4.72 -13.47 6.49
C THR A 232 -4.23 -14.88 6.32
N SER A 233 -3.68 -15.45 7.38
CA SER A 233 -3.30 -16.87 7.49
C SER A 233 -3.81 -17.45 8.80
N VAL A 234 -3.49 -18.72 9.04
CA VAL A 234 -3.75 -19.36 10.34
C VAL A 234 -2.94 -18.69 11.45
N SER A 235 -1.74 -18.21 11.14
CA SER A 235 -0.78 -17.66 12.11
C SER A 235 -0.88 -16.16 12.28
N LYS A 236 -1.16 -15.41 11.21
CA LYS A 236 -1.03 -13.95 11.15
C LYS A 236 -2.08 -13.28 10.28
N ARG A 237 -2.42 -12.05 10.67
CA ARG A 237 -3.29 -11.15 9.92
C ARG A 237 -2.64 -9.78 9.81
N PHE A 238 -2.36 -9.37 8.59
CA PHE A 238 -1.74 -8.09 8.26
C PHE A 238 -2.72 -7.23 7.45
N TYR A 239 -2.84 -5.96 7.82
CA TYR A 239 -3.66 -4.97 7.10
C TYR A 239 -2.79 -3.86 6.53
N PHE A 240 -3.01 -3.54 5.26
CA PHE A 240 -2.38 -2.43 4.54
C PHE A 240 -3.48 -1.46 4.07
N ALA A 241 -3.53 -0.28 4.66
CA ALA A 241 -4.57 0.70 4.35
C ALA A 241 -4.44 1.33 2.95
N GLY A 242 -3.21 1.38 2.38
CA GLY A 242 -2.92 2.26 1.25
C GLY A 242 -3.14 3.71 1.63
N ASP A 243 -3.62 4.54 0.70
CA ASP A 243 -4.10 5.89 0.98
C ASP A 243 -5.60 5.88 1.21
N THR A 244 -6.03 6.55 2.27
CA THR A 244 -7.44 6.62 2.62
C THR A 244 -7.73 7.78 3.58
N GLY A 245 -8.88 8.44 3.41
CA GLY A 245 -9.51 9.21 4.46
C GLY A 245 -10.08 8.27 5.54
N TYR A 246 -10.41 8.82 6.71
CA TYR A 246 -11.13 8.07 7.73
C TYR A 246 -12.59 7.86 7.32
N PHE A 247 -13.09 6.62 7.46
CA PHE A 247 -14.47 6.25 7.11
C PHE A 247 -14.98 5.04 7.91
N ASP A 248 -16.29 4.85 7.96
CA ASP A 248 -16.94 3.80 8.75
C ASP A 248 -16.60 2.37 8.30
N GLY A 249 -16.04 2.22 7.11
CA GLY A 249 -15.62 0.92 6.58
C GLY A 249 -14.55 0.23 7.42
N PHE A 250 -13.73 0.98 8.17
CA PHE A 250 -12.72 0.38 9.06
C PHE A 250 -13.35 -0.55 10.10
N LYS A 251 -14.45 -0.12 10.73
CA LYS A 251 -15.16 -0.96 11.69
C LYS A 251 -15.71 -2.23 11.03
N LYS A 252 -16.29 -2.12 9.84
CA LYS A 252 -16.79 -3.28 9.08
C LYS A 252 -15.66 -4.25 8.73
N ILE A 253 -14.47 -3.73 8.39
CA ILE A 253 -13.29 -4.55 8.12
C ILE A 253 -12.84 -5.28 9.39
N GLY A 254 -12.81 -4.58 10.53
CA GLY A 254 -12.48 -5.17 11.83
C GLY A 254 -13.45 -6.27 12.24
N ASP A 255 -14.75 -6.03 12.10
CA ASP A 255 -15.80 -7.00 12.43
C ASP A 255 -15.73 -8.24 11.53
N ALA A 256 -15.31 -8.05 10.28
CA ALA A 256 -15.28 -9.10 9.27
C ALA A 256 -14.00 -9.96 9.32
N LEU A 257 -12.84 -9.35 9.46
CA LEU A 257 -11.52 -9.97 9.28
C LEU A 257 -10.59 -9.82 10.48
N GLY A 258 -10.96 -9.01 11.48
CA GLY A 258 -10.16 -8.80 12.68
C GLY A 258 -10.19 -10.01 13.63
N PRO A 259 -9.41 -9.96 14.72
CA PRO A 259 -8.38 -8.94 14.98
C PRO A 259 -7.15 -9.11 14.09
N PHE A 260 -6.48 -7.98 13.75
CA PHE A 260 -5.22 -8.00 13.01
C PHE A 260 -4.01 -7.95 13.96
N ASP A 261 -2.93 -8.64 13.60
CA ASP A 261 -1.65 -8.57 14.35
C ASP A 261 -0.95 -7.24 14.13
N LEU A 262 -0.99 -6.73 12.88
CA LEU A 262 -0.35 -5.50 12.48
C LEU A 262 -1.16 -4.79 11.39
N ALA A 263 -1.34 -3.47 11.54
CA ALA A 263 -1.89 -2.59 10.53
C ALA A 263 -0.87 -1.53 10.10
N ALA A 264 -0.65 -1.41 8.80
CA ALA A 264 0.12 -0.32 8.20
C ALA A 264 -0.83 0.82 7.82
N MET A 265 -0.72 1.96 8.54
CA MET A 265 -1.65 3.09 8.48
C MET A 265 -0.96 4.35 7.94
N PRO A 266 -1.54 5.04 6.93
CA PRO A 266 -1.01 6.30 6.43
C PRO A 266 -1.20 7.40 7.48
N ILE A 267 -0.16 8.21 7.71
CA ILE A 267 -0.19 9.30 8.67
C ILE A 267 0.23 10.64 8.10
N GLY A 268 0.51 10.71 6.80
CA GLY A 268 0.96 11.92 6.10
C GLY A 268 -0.03 12.41 5.05
N ALA A 269 0.27 13.55 4.46
CA ALA A 269 -0.50 14.22 3.41
C ALA A 269 -1.89 14.70 3.88
N TYR A 270 -2.03 15.19 5.11
CA TYR A 270 -3.31 15.60 5.69
C TYR A 270 -3.56 17.13 5.72
N LEU A 271 -2.55 17.97 5.39
CA LEU A 271 -2.75 19.43 5.34
C LEU A 271 -2.65 19.98 3.90
N PRO A 272 -3.46 20.99 3.54
CA PRO A 272 -4.51 21.62 4.33
C PRO A 272 -5.70 20.66 4.56
N GLN A 273 -6.19 20.58 5.79
CA GLN A 273 -7.22 19.61 6.17
C GLN A 273 -8.47 19.70 5.28
N ALA A 274 -8.95 20.90 4.99
CA ALA A 274 -10.13 21.11 4.14
C ALA A 274 -9.99 20.52 2.72
N MET A 275 -8.76 20.28 2.24
CA MET A 275 -8.49 19.69 0.93
C MET A 275 -8.17 18.20 1.02
N MET A 276 -7.50 17.77 2.09
CA MET A 276 -6.86 16.46 2.17
C MET A 276 -7.66 15.43 2.97
N GLN A 277 -8.43 15.85 3.99
CA GLN A 277 -9.11 14.95 4.94
C GLN A 277 -10.10 13.96 4.30
N SER A 278 -10.66 14.31 3.14
CA SER A 278 -11.57 13.40 2.42
C SER A 278 -10.85 12.15 1.88
N SER A 279 -9.54 12.20 1.72
CA SER A 279 -8.73 11.18 1.06
C SER A 279 -7.48 10.75 1.86
N HIS A 280 -7.16 11.46 2.94
CA HIS A 280 -6.00 11.18 3.80
C HIS A 280 -6.35 11.41 5.26
N MET A 281 -6.01 10.45 6.10
CA MET A 281 -6.17 10.53 7.55
C MET A 281 -5.08 11.41 8.16
N ASP A 282 -5.44 12.17 9.20
CA ASP A 282 -4.45 12.69 10.13
C ASP A 282 -3.95 11.57 11.08
N PRO A 283 -2.86 11.81 11.82
CA PRO A 283 -2.28 10.78 12.68
C PRO A 283 -3.21 10.25 13.77
N GLU A 284 -4.10 11.08 14.32
CA GLU A 284 -5.10 10.69 15.33
C GLU A 284 -6.17 9.80 14.73
N GLN A 285 -6.64 10.11 13.51
CA GLN A 285 -7.58 9.29 12.77
C GLN A 285 -6.95 7.94 12.36
N ALA A 286 -5.66 7.89 12.06
CA ALA A 286 -4.95 6.64 11.78
C ALA A 286 -4.90 5.72 13.01
N VAL A 287 -4.77 6.28 14.22
CA VAL A 287 -4.88 5.52 15.48
C VAL A 287 -6.31 5.03 15.70
N GLN A 288 -7.32 5.88 15.48
CA GLN A 288 -8.71 5.46 15.60
C GLN A 288 -9.05 4.35 14.60
N ALA A 289 -8.64 4.48 13.33
CA ALA A 289 -8.82 3.44 12.32
C ALA A 289 -8.15 2.11 12.72
N THR A 290 -6.99 2.17 13.38
CA THR A 290 -6.33 0.96 13.93
C THR A 290 -7.19 0.26 14.98
N LEU A 291 -7.85 1.02 15.85
CA LEU A 291 -8.77 0.47 16.85
C LEU A 291 -10.01 -0.12 16.17
N ASP A 292 -10.58 0.59 15.21
CA ASP A 292 -11.80 0.18 14.51
C ASP A 292 -11.60 -1.13 13.74
N ILE A 293 -10.43 -1.35 13.11
CA ILE A 293 -10.11 -2.63 12.47
C ILE A 293 -9.65 -3.70 13.47
N GLN A 294 -9.64 -3.40 14.77
CA GLN A 294 -9.24 -4.30 15.85
C GLN A 294 -7.78 -4.77 15.71
N ALA A 295 -6.86 -3.91 15.26
CA ALA A 295 -5.46 -4.29 15.13
C ALA A 295 -4.71 -4.15 16.46
N ALA A 296 -3.92 -5.17 16.81
CA ALA A 296 -3.11 -5.18 18.03
C ALA A 296 -1.95 -4.18 17.96
N LYS A 297 -1.42 -3.93 16.75
CA LYS A 297 -0.29 -3.02 16.50
C LYS A 297 -0.57 -2.14 15.29
N ALA A 298 -0.14 -0.88 15.37
CA ALA A 298 -0.14 0.06 14.25
C ALA A 298 1.28 0.41 13.81
N MET A 299 1.54 0.38 12.51
CA MET A 299 2.76 0.87 11.89
C MET A 299 2.46 2.09 11.03
N ALA A 300 3.14 3.18 11.30
CA ALA A 300 3.01 4.42 10.54
C ALA A 300 3.71 4.30 9.17
N ILE A 301 2.99 4.66 8.09
CA ILE A 301 3.49 4.73 6.71
C ILE A 301 3.10 6.07 6.07
N HIS A 302 3.46 6.26 4.80
CA HIS A 302 3.08 7.42 3.97
C HIS A 302 3.49 8.78 4.55
N PHE A 303 4.69 8.88 5.14
CA PHE A 303 5.25 10.13 5.66
C PHE A 303 6.77 10.19 5.42
N GLY A 304 7.32 11.39 5.42
CA GLY A 304 8.77 11.63 5.48
C GLY A 304 9.60 11.18 4.26
N THR A 305 8.99 10.56 3.26
CA THR A 305 9.69 10.09 2.05
C THR A 305 9.57 11.10 0.90
N PHE A 306 8.38 11.60 0.67
CA PHE A 306 8.07 12.65 -0.30
C PHE A 306 7.40 13.80 0.44
N ASP A 307 7.61 15.03 -0.05
CA ASP A 307 6.91 16.20 0.44
C ASP A 307 5.65 16.41 -0.42
N LEU A 308 4.52 15.89 0.05
CA LEU A 308 3.26 15.84 -0.70
C LEU A 308 2.22 16.89 -0.26
N ALA A 309 2.33 17.41 0.95
CA ALA A 309 1.34 18.28 1.56
C ALA A 309 1.97 19.38 2.44
N ASP A 310 1.16 20.16 3.15
CA ASP A 310 1.65 21.37 3.84
C ASP A 310 2.14 21.14 5.28
N GLU A 311 1.91 19.96 5.87
CA GLU A 311 2.42 19.66 7.21
C GLU A 311 3.95 19.58 7.25
N PRO A 312 4.57 20.00 8.38
CA PRO A 312 5.99 19.77 8.61
C PRO A 312 6.33 18.29 8.63
N ILE A 313 7.42 17.88 7.99
CA ILE A 313 7.85 16.47 7.86
C ILE A 313 7.96 15.75 9.22
N SER A 314 8.35 16.46 10.28
CA SER A 314 8.50 15.92 11.63
C SER A 314 7.19 15.77 12.40
N GLU A 315 6.10 16.38 11.93
CA GLU A 315 4.85 16.44 12.69
C GLU A 315 4.08 15.10 12.69
N PRO A 316 3.85 14.43 11.54
CA PRO A 316 3.05 13.20 11.50
C PRO A 316 3.51 12.12 12.51
N PRO A 317 4.81 11.73 12.54
CA PRO A 317 5.25 10.68 13.45
C PRO A 317 5.20 11.10 14.93
N ARG A 318 5.30 12.40 15.23
CA ARG A 318 5.18 12.91 16.59
C ARG A 318 3.72 12.82 17.08
N ARG A 319 2.76 13.30 16.27
CA ARG A 319 1.32 13.23 16.58
C ARG A 319 0.85 11.79 16.71
N PHE A 320 1.25 10.92 15.75
CA PHE A 320 0.93 9.49 15.80
C PHE A 320 1.41 8.83 17.09
N LYS A 321 2.68 9.04 17.48
CA LYS A 321 3.21 8.49 18.74
C LYS A 321 2.48 9.00 19.96
N GLN A 322 2.06 10.25 19.97
CA GLN A 322 1.31 10.83 21.07
C GLN A 322 -0.06 10.18 21.19
N ALA A 323 -0.87 10.18 20.12
CA ALA A 323 -2.21 9.61 20.11
C ALA A 323 -2.19 8.09 20.41
N ALA A 324 -1.30 7.36 19.78
CA ALA A 324 -1.20 5.91 19.95
C ALA A 324 -0.68 5.49 21.33
N ARG A 325 0.11 6.33 22.01
CA ARG A 325 0.60 6.03 23.35
C ARG A 325 -0.53 5.87 24.37
N GLU A 326 -1.57 6.66 24.22
CA GLU A 326 -2.70 6.67 25.14
C GLU A 326 -3.68 5.52 24.86
N GLN A 327 -3.85 5.15 23.60
CA GLN A 327 -4.89 4.22 23.16
C GLN A 327 -4.37 2.80 22.86
N LEU A 328 -3.19 2.66 22.27
CA LEU A 328 -2.58 1.38 21.89
C LEU A 328 -1.40 0.98 22.79
N GLY A 329 -0.83 1.95 23.51
CA GLY A 329 0.41 1.78 24.26
C GLY A 329 1.67 1.87 23.39
N LYS A 330 2.78 2.29 24.00
CA LYS A 330 4.05 2.57 23.32
C LYS A 330 4.61 1.37 22.53
N LYS A 331 4.40 0.15 22.99
CA LYS A 331 4.93 -1.07 22.34
C LYS A 331 4.19 -1.41 21.06
N ASN A 332 2.96 -0.97 20.91
CA ASN A 332 2.05 -1.31 19.83
C ASN A 332 1.95 -0.22 18.75
N SER A 333 2.63 0.91 18.94
CA SER A 333 2.69 2.02 18.00
C SER A 333 4.08 2.13 17.37
N TRP A 334 4.20 1.76 16.09
CA TRP A 334 5.48 1.64 15.42
C TRP A 334 5.72 2.79 14.44
N VAL A 335 6.79 3.51 14.67
CA VAL A 335 7.37 4.45 13.72
C VAL A 335 8.78 3.94 13.45
N LEU A 336 8.93 3.14 12.41
CA LEU A 336 10.19 2.50 12.07
C LEU A 336 11.17 3.49 11.45
N ALA A 337 12.45 3.15 11.50
CA ALA A 337 13.44 3.75 10.62
C ALA A 337 13.32 3.12 9.21
N ILE A 338 13.71 3.85 8.18
CA ILE A 338 13.79 3.31 6.82
C ILE A 338 14.88 2.25 6.78
N GLY A 339 14.57 1.06 6.30
CA GLY A 339 15.44 -0.12 6.34
C GLY A 339 15.28 -0.98 7.60
N GLU A 340 14.58 -0.49 8.64
CA GLU A 340 14.32 -1.28 9.84
C GLU A 340 13.36 -2.43 9.56
N THR A 341 13.74 -3.61 10.02
CA THR A 341 12.90 -4.83 10.03
C THR A 341 12.41 -5.09 11.44
N ARG A 342 11.16 -5.45 11.59
CA ARG A 342 10.56 -5.82 12.88
C ARG A 342 9.65 -7.03 12.74
N GLU A 343 9.73 -7.93 13.70
CA GLU A 343 8.85 -9.10 13.87
C GLU A 343 7.51 -8.66 14.51
N PHE A 344 6.37 -9.23 14.07
CA PHE A 344 5.03 -8.90 14.58
C PHE A 344 4.16 -10.12 14.90
#